data_ebf450c204d676ed96db6335713e7309
#
_entry.id   ebf450c204d676ed96db6335713e7309
#
_cell.length_a   1.000
_cell.length_b   1.000
_cell.length_c   1.000
_cell.angle_alpha   90.00
_cell.angle_beta   90.00
_cell.angle_gamma   90.00
#
_symmetry.space_group_name_H-M   'P 1'
#
loop_
_entity.id
_entity.type
_entity.pdbx_description
1 polymer ?
#
loop_
_entity_poly.entity_id
_entity_poly.type
_entity_poly.pdbx_seq_one_letter_code
_entity_poly.pdbx_strand_id
1 'polypeptide(L)'
;MSDINEMNVGPRWYVAHTYSGYENKVKASIEKVVENRNLQHLIYDIRVPVETVIEKNGDKEKEVELKVFPGYVLVKMTMTDESWHAVRNIRGVTGFVGPGSRPTPLPDSEVEALEIEEKRVQLSFGIGDNVNINAGLFEGYSGVVQEISEDSKTVTVLVKRGRRDMPVELDVSQIGPAN
;
A
#
# COMPACT_ATOMS: atom_id res chain seq x y z
N MET A 1 32.23 0.11 -8.43
CA MET A 1 31.21 0.91 -9.13
C MET A 1 30.49 0.16 -10.25
N SER A 2 31.05 -0.90 -10.79
CA SER A 2 30.40 -1.75 -11.79
C SER A 2 29.29 -2.63 -11.23
N ASP A 3 29.21 -2.76 -9.90
CA ASP A 3 28.33 -3.72 -9.25
C ASP A 3 26.86 -3.26 -9.14
N ILE A 4 26.61 -1.96 -9.29
CA ILE A 4 25.24 -1.43 -9.24
C ILE A 4 24.50 -1.68 -10.57
N ASN A 5 25.24 -1.75 -11.67
CA ASN A 5 24.66 -2.02 -12.97
C ASN A 5 24.16 -3.46 -13.15
N GLU A 6 24.73 -4.41 -12.40
CA GLU A 6 24.27 -5.80 -12.43
C GLU A 6 22.99 -6.04 -11.61
N MET A 7 22.61 -5.08 -10.77
CA MET A 7 21.40 -5.15 -9.96
C MET A 7 20.15 -4.57 -10.62
N ASN A 8 20.23 -4.22 -11.90
CA ASN A 8 19.09 -3.62 -12.61
C ASN A 8 17.99 -4.65 -12.91
N VAL A 9 17.33 -5.09 -11.87
CA VAL A 9 16.23 -6.06 -11.89
C VAL A 9 14.86 -5.39 -11.82
N GLY A 10 14.75 -4.15 -12.28
CA GLY A 10 13.52 -3.37 -12.22
C GLY A 10 13.24 -2.75 -10.84
N PRO A 11 12.06 -2.13 -10.66
CA PRO A 11 11.72 -1.46 -9.42
C PRO A 11 11.52 -2.45 -8.26
N ARG A 12 12.21 -2.16 -7.15
CA ARG A 12 12.09 -2.93 -5.91
C ARG A 12 12.04 -2.01 -4.71
N TRP A 13 11.55 -2.52 -3.60
CA TRP A 13 11.54 -1.80 -2.34
C TRP A 13 12.87 -1.90 -1.63
N TYR A 14 13.42 -0.75 -1.25
CA TYR A 14 14.64 -0.61 -0.46
C TYR A 14 14.34 0.12 0.83
N VAL A 15 15.12 -0.15 1.85
CA VAL A 15 14.97 0.50 3.15
C VAL A 15 16.09 1.52 3.33
N ALA A 16 15.71 2.78 3.53
CA ALA A 16 16.64 3.85 3.87
C ALA A 16 16.57 4.12 5.38
N HIS A 17 17.73 4.15 6.02
CA HIS A 17 17.84 4.48 7.43
C HIS A 17 17.90 6.01 7.60
N THR A 18 17.09 6.53 8.53
CA THR A 18 17.01 7.96 8.84
C THR A 18 17.20 8.20 10.32
N TYR A 19 17.39 9.44 10.69
CA TYR A 19 17.28 9.82 12.09
C TYR A 19 15.83 9.66 12.56
N SER A 20 15.66 9.22 13.79
CA SER A 20 14.33 9.06 14.39
C SER A 20 13.59 10.41 14.43
N GLY A 21 12.35 10.42 13.96
CA GLY A 21 11.53 11.62 13.84
C GLY A 21 11.67 12.36 12.50
N TYR A 22 12.62 11.98 11.65
CA TYR A 22 12.83 12.58 10.34
C TYR A 22 12.14 11.87 9.18
N GLU A 23 11.45 10.77 9.43
CA GLU A 23 10.90 9.89 8.39
C GLU A 23 9.98 10.66 7.42
N ASN A 24 9.04 11.43 7.94
CA ASN A 24 8.12 12.23 7.12
C ASN A 24 8.82 13.34 6.36
N LYS A 25 9.82 13.98 6.98
CA LYS A 25 10.65 15.01 6.32
C LYS A 25 11.48 14.41 5.19
N VAL A 26 12.06 13.24 5.42
CA VAL A 26 12.83 12.51 4.40
C VAL A 26 11.92 12.13 3.24
N LYS A 27 10.74 11.60 3.50
CA LYS A 27 9.75 11.26 2.47
C LYS A 27 9.43 12.49 1.62
N ALA A 28 9.05 13.60 2.24
CA ALA A 28 8.74 14.84 1.54
C ALA A 28 9.91 15.37 0.72
N SER A 29 11.13 15.27 1.26
CA SER A 29 12.35 15.70 0.59
C SER A 29 12.68 14.84 -0.63
N ILE A 30 12.49 13.52 -0.54
CA ILE A 30 12.68 12.60 -1.67
C ILE A 30 11.67 12.91 -2.77
N GLU A 31 10.39 13.06 -2.41
CA GLU A 31 9.33 13.40 -3.37
C GLU A 31 9.65 14.69 -4.12
N LYS A 32 10.16 15.69 -3.41
CA LYS A 32 10.56 16.98 -3.97
C LYS A 32 11.74 16.86 -4.93
N VAL A 33 12.75 16.08 -4.58
CA VAL A 33 13.91 15.82 -5.44
C VAL A 33 13.48 15.04 -6.70
N VAL A 34 12.61 14.06 -6.55
CA VAL A 34 12.05 13.30 -7.68
C VAL A 34 11.34 14.22 -8.67
N GLU A 35 10.54 15.13 -8.17
CA GLU A 35 9.83 16.12 -9.00
C GLU A 35 10.80 17.11 -9.67
N ASN A 36 11.74 17.68 -8.90
CA ASN A 36 12.67 18.69 -9.39
C ASN A 36 13.71 18.15 -10.38
N ARG A 37 14.11 16.90 -10.23
CA ARG A 37 15.14 16.26 -11.08
C ARG A 37 14.56 15.29 -12.09
N ASN A 38 13.24 15.19 -12.19
CA ASN A 38 12.53 14.28 -13.10
C ASN A 38 12.99 12.82 -12.95
N LEU A 39 13.01 12.34 -11.70
CA LEU A 39 13.40 10.97 -11.36
C LEU A 39 12.23 10.00 -11.24
N GLN A 40 11.05 10.36 -11.76
CA GLN A 40 9.85 9.54 -11.69
C GLN A 40 10.01 8.16 -12.36
N HIS A 41 10.93 8.07 -13.30
CA HIS A 41 11.25 6.81 -13.97
C HIS A 41 12.21 5.91 -13.18
N LEU A 42 12.77 6.41 -12.07
CA LEU A 42 13.70 5.68 -11.20
C LEU A 42 13.15 5.48 -9.79
N ILE A 43 12.45 6.47 -9.26
CA ILE A 43 11.86 6.43 -7.92
C ILE A 43 10.34 6.52 -8.06
N TYR A 44 9.64 5.44 -7.69
CA TYR A 44 8.21 5.29 -7.97
C TYR A 44 7.32 5.60 -6.78
N ASP A 45 7.74 5.20 -5.57
CA ASP A 45 6.94 5.38 -4.36
C ASP A 45 7.85 5.48 -3.14
N ILE A 46 7.37 6.18 -2.13
CA ILE A 46 8.06 6.31 -0.85
C ILE A 46 7.02 6.12 0.25
N ARG A 47 7.32 5.23 1.20
CA ARG A 47 6.41 4.92 2.30
C ARG A 47 7.11 4.95 3.64
N VAL A 48 6.43 5.50 4.63
CA VAL A 48 6.84 5.39 6.04
C VAL A 48 5.98 4.28 6.64
N PRO A 49 6.59 3.18 7.12
CA PRO A 49 5.80 2.08 7.67
C PRO A 49 5.10 2.52 8.95
N VAL A 50 3.78 2.53 8.92
CA VAL A 50 2.92 2.91 10.03
C VAL A 50 1.86 1.83 10.25
N GLU A 51 1.47 1.64 11.50
CA GLU A 51 0.36 0.78 11.86
C GLU A 51 -0.74 1.65 12.46
N THR A 52 -1.96 1.44 12.00
CA THR A 52 -3.12 2.13 12.55
C THR A 52 -3.64 1.36 13.75
N VAL A 53 -3.61 1.97 14.92
CA VAL A 53 -4.09 1.39 16.17
C VAL A 53 -5.28 2.21 16.65
N ILE A 54 -6.33 1.51 17.09
CA ILE A 54 -7.50 2.15 17.68
C ILE A 54 -7.26 2.32 19.17
N GLU A 55 -7.11 3.55 19.62
CA GLU A 55 -7.07 3.88 21.04
C GLU A 55 -8.48 4.20 21.55
N LYS A 56 -8.90 3.48 22.59
CA LYS A 56 -10.15 3.77 23.30
C LYS A 56 -9.86 4.69 24.49
N ASN A 57 -10.43 5.89 24.42
CA ASN A 57 -10.36 6.86 25.50
C ASN A 57 -11.76 7.10 26.06
N GLY A 58 -12.19 6.26 27.01
CA GLY A 58 -13.57 6.25 27.49
C GLY A 58 -14.56 5.78 26.43
N ASP A 59 -15.56 6.59 26.10
CA ASP A 59 -16.56 6.30 25.06
C ASP A 59 -16.11 6.73 23.65
N LYS A 60 -14.90 7.28 23.53
CA LYS A 60 -14.37 7.74 22.24
C LYS A 60 -13.29 6.80 21.70
N GLU A 61 -13.47 6.41 20.47
CA GLU A 61 -12.45 5.66 19.70
C GLU A 61 -11.70 6.65 18.82
N LYS A 62 -10.37 6.61 18.87
CA LYS A 62 -9.50 7.43 18.06
C LYS A 62 -8.52 6.54 17.30
N GLU A 63 -8.43 6.75 16.00
CA GLU A 63 -7.39 6.12 15.19
C GLU A 63 -6.07 6.85 15.35
N VAL A 64 -5.04 6.13 15.76
CA VAL A 64 -3.68 6.67 15.92
C VAL A 64 -2.74 5.88 15.03
N GLU A 65 -1.96 6.59 14.22
CA GLU A 65 -0.91 5.99 13.43
C GLU A 65 0.37 5.86 14.27
N LEU A 66 0.81 4.63 14.46
CA LEU A 66 2.08 4.34 15.12
C LEU A 66 3.11 3.89 14.09
N LYS A 67 4.33 4.41 14.21
CA LYS A 67 5.44 4.00 13.36
C LYS A 67 5.89 2.59 13.74
N VAL A 68 5.82 1.67 12.81
CA VAL A 68 6.21 0.27 13.00
C VAL A 68 7.74 0.15 13.12
N PHE A 69 8.46 0.92 12.30
CA PHE A 69 9.92 0.95 12.30
C PHE A 69 10.41 2.39 12.34
N PRO A 70 10.58 2.99 13.54
CA PRO A 70 11.13 4.34 13.66
C PRO A 70 12.55 4.41 13.07
N GLY A 71 12.81 5.45 12.31
CA GLY A 71 14.11 5.66 11.66
C GLY A 71 14.29 4.93 10.34
N TYR A 72 13.22 4.43 9.74
CA TYR A 72 13.24 3.75 8.43
C TYR A 72 12.22 4.33 7.49
N VAL A 73 12.61 4.46 6.22
CA VAL A 73 11.73 4.87 5.12
C VAL A 73 11.87 3.85 4.01
N LEU A 74 10.75 3.43 3.44
CA LEU A 74 10.70 2.48 2.34
C LEU A 74 10.62 3.24 1.02
N VAL A 75 11.51 2.90 0.08
CA VAL A 75 11.55 3.54 -1.24
C VAL A 75 11.45 2.47 -2.32
N LYS A 76 10.43 2.58 -3.16
CA LYS A 76 10.32 1.75 -4.37
C LYS A 76 11.05 2.44 -5.50
N MET A 77 12.14 1.86 -5.91
CA MET A 77 13.03 2.47 -6.89
C MET A 77 13.76 1.43 -7.74
N THR A 78 14.15 1.85 -8.92
CA THR A 78 15.16 1.12 -9.71
C THR A 78 16.53 1.59 -9.25
N MET A 79 17.36 0.67 -8.78
CA MET A 79 18.66 1.02 -8.22
C MET A 79 19.65 1.37 -9.33
N THR A 80 20.01 2.63 -9.42
CA THR A 80 21.04 3.18 -10.30
C THR A 80 21.93 4.14 -9.49
N ASP A 81 23.08 4.52 -10.04
CA ASP A 81 23.93 5.52 -9.39
C ASP A 81 23.19 6.83 -9.14
N GLU A 82 22.36 7.25 -10.08
CA GLU A 82 21.59 8.49 -9.97
C GLU A 82 20.54 8.41 -8.86
N SER A 83 19.74 7.34 -8.83
CA SER A 83 18.71 7.16 -7.79
C SER A 83 19.34 6.96 -6.42
N TRP A 84 20.43 6.21 -6.33
CA TRP A 84 21.15 5.98 -5.10
C TRP A 84 21.69 7.29 -4.50
N HIS A 85 22.34 8.10 -5.31
CA HIS A 85 22.86 9.41 -4.87
C HIS A 85 21.73 10.36 -4.48
N ALA A 86 20.62 10.36 -5.23
CA ALA A 86 19.48 11.23 -4.95
C ALA A 86 18.90 10.96 -3.56
N VAL A 87 18.72 9.70 -3.19
CA VAL A 87 18.21 9.32 -1.87
C VAL A 87 19.25 9.47 -0.78
N ARG A 88 20.49 9.04 -1.05
CA ARG A 88 21.59 9.08 -0.09
C ARG A 88 21.94 10.51 0.37
N ASN A 89 21.78 11.48 -0.51
CA ASN A 89 22.10 12.88 -0.24
C ASN A 89 20.94 13.66 0.42
N ILE A 90 19.82 13.02 0.67
CA ILE A 90 18.71 13.65 1.38
C ILE A 90 19.08 13.89 2.84
N ARG A 91 18.82 15.10 3.31
CA ARG A 91 19.06 15.46 4.70
C ARG A 91 18.20 14.63 5.64
N GLY A 92 18.83 13.95 6.57
CA GLY A 92 18.18 13.02 7.50
C GLY A 92 18.37 11.55 7.15
N VAL A 93 18.79 11.23 5.93
CA VAL A 93 19.15 9.87 5.52
C VAL A 93 20.57 9.56 5.95
N THR A 94 20.75 8.48 6.70
CA THR A 94 22.07 8.01 7.14
C THR A 94 22.66 6.98 6.18
N GLY A 95 21.83 6.29 5.44
CA GLY A 95 22.22 5.31 4.42
C GLY A 95 21.13 4.32 4.11
N PHE A 96 21.43 3.41 3.19
CA PHE A 96 20.55 2.29 2.91
C PHE A 96 20.87 1.10 3.83
N VAL A 97 19.84 0.29 4.10
CA VAL A 97 20.01 -0.96 4.83
C VAL A 97 20.53 -2.03 3.87
N GLY A 98 21.60 -2.72 4.29
CA GLY A 98 22.23 -3.77 3.55
C GLY A 98 23.67 -3.97 3.99
N PRO A 99 24.33 -5.08 3.61
CA PRO A 99 25.71 -5.34 3.97
C PRO A 99 26.66 -4.36 3.29
N GLY A 100 27.50 -3.69 4.09
CA GLY A 100 28.38 -2.63 3.62
C GLY A 100 27.59 -1.40 3.18
N SER A 101 28.00 -0.79 2.06
CA SER A 101 27.31 0.35 1.46
C SER A 101 26.35 -0.04 0.33
N ARG A 102 26.08 -1.34 0.15
CA ARG A 102 25.21 -1.84 -0.91
C ARG A 102 23.76 -1.97 -0.41
N PRO A 103 22.80 -1.31 -1.07
CA PRO A 103 21.39 -1.48 -0.73
C PRO A 103 20.92 -2.90 -1.08
N THR A 104 20.22 -3.52 -0.15
CA THR A 104 19.61 -4.83 -0.37
C THR A 104 18.11 -4.65 -0.54
N PRO A 105 17.51 -5.11 -1.65
CA PRO A 105 16.08 -5.02 -1.83
C PRO A 105 15.32 -5.90 -0.83
N LEU A 106 14.14 -5.45 -0.41
CA LEU A 106 13.26 -6.27 0.41
C LEU A 106 12.75 -7.48 -0.40
N PRO A 107 12.77 -8.68 0.19
CA PRO A 107 12.11 -9.83 -0.44
C PRO A 107 10.60 -9.61 -0.51
N ASP A 108 9.96 -10.22 -1.50
CA ASP A 108 8.52 -10.09 -1.73
C ASP A 108 7.71 -10.48 -0.49
N SER A 109 8.17 -11.47 0.27
CA SER A 109 7.53 -11.90 1.52
C SER A 109 7.51 -10.81 2.59
N GLU A 110 8.55 -9.99 2.69
CA GLU A 110 8.59 -8.87 3.63
C GLU A 110 7.73 -7.69 3.15
N VAL A 111 7.68 -7.46 1.84
CA VAL A 111 6.79 -6.45 1.25
C VAL A 111 5.34 -6.78 1.58
N GLU A 112 4.94 -8.03 1.41
CA GLU A 112 3.60 -8.50 1.77
C GLU A 112 3.32 -8.38 3.27
N ALA A 113 4.28 -8.77 4.11
CA ALA A 113 4.14 -8.72 5.57
C ALA A 113 3.97 -7.30 6.10
N LEU A 114 4.61 -6.32 5.45
CA LEU A 114 4.50 -4.91 5.82
C LEU A 114 3.28 -4.20 5.20
N GLU A 115 2.51 -4.91 4.37
CA GLU A 115 1.34 -4.35 3.67
C GLU A 115 1.64 -3.03 2.93
N ILE A 116 2.86 -2.92 2.41
CA ILE A 116 3.36 -1.71 1.75
C ILE A 116 2.61 -1.46 0.44
N GLU A 117 2.38 -2.52 -0.33
CA GLU A 117 1.56 -2.47 -1.52
C GLU A 117 0.13 -2.87 -1.15
N GLU A 118 -0.82 -2.08 -1.61
CA GLU A 118 -2.22 -2.47 -1.48
C GLU A 118 -2.37 -3.83 -2.17
N LYS A 119 -2.69 -4.84 -1.37
CA LYS A 119 -3.09 -6.12 -1.94
C LYS A 119 -4.28 -5.83 -2.84
N ARG A 120 -4.12 -6.05 -4.11
CA ARG A 120 -5.29 -6.18 -4.98
C ARG A 120 -6.10 -7.30 -4.35
N VAL A 121 -7.20 -6.93 -3.73
CA VAL A 121 -8.11 -7.90 -3.16
C VAL A 121 -8.50 -8.84 -4.30
N GLN A 122 -7.98 -10.07 -4.27
CA GLN A 122 -8.45 -11.07 -5.21
C GLN A 122 -9.88 -11.39 -4.82
N LEU A 123 -10.79 -10.77 -5.54
CA LEU A 123 -12.20 -11.04 -5.35
C LEU A 123 -12.47 -12.47 -5.81
N SER A 124 -13.16 -13.22 -4.98
CA SER A 124 -13.60 -14.57 -5.31
C SER A 124 -14.81 -14.57 -6.25
N PHE A 125 -15.25 -13.42 -6.68
CA PHE A 125 -16.41 -13.21 -7.56
C PHE A 125 -16.10 -12.09 -8.56
N GLY A 126 -16.80 -12.10 -9.69
CA GLY A 126 -16.70 -11.09 -10.74
C GLY A 126 -18.07 -10.51 -11.10
N ILE A 127 -18.07 -9.56 -12.02
CA ILE A 127 -19.30 -8.97 -12.56
C ILE A 127 -20.18 -10.07 -13.17
N GLY A 128 -21.45 -10.12 -12.79
CA GLY A 128 -22.40 -11.13 -13.21
C GLY A 128 -22.50 -12.35 -12.29
N ASP A 129 -21.62 -12.46 -11.29
CA ASP A 129 -21.65 -13.55 -10.33
C ASP A 129 -22.70 -13.32 -9.24
N ASN A 130 -23.28 -14.41 -8.73
CA ASN A 130 -24.15 -14.35 -7.56
C ASN A 130 -23.32 -14.24 -6.29
N VAL A 131 -23.73 -13.36 -5.41
CA VAL A 131 -23.08 -13.14 -4.10
C VAL A 131 -24.12 -13.12 -2.99
N ASN A 132 -23.68 -13.47 -1.80
CA ASN A 132 -24.49 -13.37 -0.58
C ASN A 132 -23.99 -12.19 0.26
N ILE A 133 -24.91 -11.46 0.84
CA ILE A 133 -24.60 -10.36 1.74
C ILE A 133 -24.52 -10.89 3.17
N ASN A 134 -23.35 -10.75 3.78
CA ASN A 134 -23.04 -11.34 5.08
C ASN A 134 -23.13 -10.35 6.25
N ALA A 135 -23.24 -9.07 5.95
CA ALA A 135 -23.30 -8.03 6.98
C ALA A 135 -24.03 -6.77 6.48
N GLY A 136 -24.46 -5.95 7.40
CA GLY A 136 -25.14 -4.68 7.12
C GLY A 136 -26.65 -4.80 7.06
N LEU A 137 -27.30 -3.78 6.48
CA LEU A 137 -28.77 -3.70 6.38
C LEU A 137 -29.39 -4.82 5.51
N PHE A 138 -28.60 -5.37 4.61
CA PHE A 138 -29.05 -6.38 3.65
C PHE A 138 -28.50 -7.79 3.98
N GLU A 139 -28.04 -7.98 5.19
CA GLU A 139 -27.56 -9.29 5.64
C GLU A 139 -28.63 -10.37 5.39
N GLY A 140 -28.20 -11.48 4.78
CA GLY A 140 -29.07 -12.58 4.43
C GLY A 140 -29.70 -12.50 3.03
N TYR A 141 -29.54 -11.37 2.36
CA TYR A 141 -29.97 -11.23 0.97
C TYR A 141 -28.90 -11.73 0.00
N SER A 142 -29.32 -12.13 -1.17
CA SER A 142 -28.43 -12.45 -2.28
C SER A 142 -28.68 -11.51 -3.46
N GLY A 143 -27.66 -11.35 -4.27
CA GLY A 143 -27.75 -10.49 -5.43
C GLY A 143 -26.69 -10.84 -6.48
N VAL A 144 -26.70 -10.08 -7.58
CA VAL A 144 -25.77 -10.25 -8.68
C VAL A 144 -24.84 -9.02 -8.71
N VAL A 145 -23.54 -9.25 -8.83
CA VAL A 145 -22.56 -8.17 -8.95
C VAL A 145 -22.77 -7.44 -10.27
N GLN A 146 -23.05 -6.16 -10.20
CA GLN A 146 -23.26 -5.31 -11.36
C GLN A 146 -22.02 -4.52 -11.73
N GLU A 147 -21.32 -4.00 -10.75
CA GLU A 147 -20.13 -3.19 -10.94
C GLU A 147 -19.16 -3.38 -9.77
N ILE A 148 -17.87 -3.29 -10.06
CA ILE A 148 -16.80 -3.33 -9.05
C ILE A 148 -15.99 -2.04 -9.18
N SER A 149 -15.74 -1.34 -8.08
CA SER A 149 -14.92 -0.14 -8.08
C SER A 149 -13.48 -0.42 -8.52
N GLU A 150 -12.81 0.58 -9.05
CA GLU A 150 -11.41 0.45 -9.53
C GLU A 150 -10.46 0.00 -8.43
N ASP A 151 -10.69 0.41 -7.18
CA ASP A 151 -9.90 0.03 -6.01
C ASP A 151 -10.28 -1.34 -5.44
N SER A 152 -11.29 -2.00 -6.00
CA SER A 152 -11.83 -3.29 -5.55
C SER A 152 -12.30 -3.31 -4.09
N LYS A 153 -12.64 -2.15 -3.53
CA LYS A 153 -13.11 -2.00 -2.15
C LYS A 153 -14.62 -1.99 -2.05
N THR A 154 -15.30 -1.44 -3.05
CA THR A 154 -16.77 -1.38 -3.08
C THR A 154 -17.32 -2.08 -4.31
N VAL A 155 -18.49 -2.64 -4.17
CA VAL A 155 -19.17 -3.40 -5.20
C VAL A 155 -20.63 -2.99 -5.22
N THR A 156 -21.16 -2.74 -6.43
CA THR A 156 -22.59 -2.53 -6.62
C THR A 156 -23.25 -3.86 -6.92
N VAL A 157 -24.17 -4.26 -6.06
CA VAL A 157 -24.90 -5.53 -6.14
C VAL A 157 -26.37 -5.25 -6.41
N LEU A 158 -26.94 -5.92 -7.40
CA LEU A 158 -28.38 -5.92 -7.62
C LEU A 158 -29.03 -6.90 -6.66
N VAL A 159 -29.62 -6.37 -5.61
CA VAL A 159 -30.31 -7.16 -4.59
C VAL A 159 -31.76 -7.42 -5.05
N LYS A 160 -32.14 -8.68 -5.06
CA LYS A 160 -33.53 -9.07 -5.36
C LYS A 160 -34.38 -8.93 -4.12
N ARG A 161 -35.26 -7.95 -4.14
CA ARG A 161 -36.26 -7.74 -3.07
C ARG A 161 -37.65 -7.88 -3.64
N GLY A 162 -38.22 -9.10 -3.54
CA GLY A 162 -39.53 -9.41 -4.13
C GLY A 162 -39.48 -9.38 -5.66
N ARG A 163 -40.28 -8.53 -6.28
CA ARG A 163 -40.33 -8.38 -7.74
C ARG A 163 -39.47 -7.26 -8.31
N ARG A 164 -38.68 -6.59 -7.46
CA ARG A 164 -37.83 -5.46 -7.86
C ARG A 164 -36.39 -5.74 -7.53
N ASP A 165 -35.52 -5.45 -8.49
CA ASP A 165 -34.09 -5.45 -8.30
C ASP A 165 -33.64 -4.04 -7.92
N MET A 166 -32.82 -3.91 -6.88
CA MET A 166 -32.34 -2.65 -6.38
C MET A 166 -30.82 -2.65 -6.34
N PRO A 167 -30.14 -1.67 -7.00
CA PRO A 167 -28.71 -1.57 -6.90
C PRO A 167 -28.31 -1.04 -5.51
N VAL A 168 -27.41 -1.74 -4.86
CA VAL A 168 -26.89 -1.37 -3.54
C VAL A 168 -25.37 -1.39 -3.59
N GLU A 169 -24.76 -0.32 -3.15
CA GLU A 169 -23.31 -0.25 -3.00
C GLU A 169 -22.91 -0.81 -1.64
N LEU A 170 -22.04 -1.80 -1.66
CA LEU A 170 -21.59 -2.52 -0.46
C LEU A 170 -20.07 -2.63 -0.44
N ASP A 171 -19.52 -2.67 0.75
CA ASP A 171 -18.11 -2.96 0.95
C ASP A 171 -17.85 -4.46 0.61
N VAL A 172 -16.72 -4.72 -0.04
CA VAL A 172 -16.32 -6.09 -0.41
C VAL A 172 -16.27 -7.02 0.78
N SER A 173 -15.95 -6.52 1.97
CA SER A 173 -15.93 -7.29 3.22
C SER A 173 -17.32 -7.76 3.67
N GLN A 174 -18.39 -7.13 3.19
CA GLN A 174 -19.78 -7.44 3.55
C GLN A 174 -20.40 -8.51 2.69
N ILE A 175 -19.75 -8.90 1.61
CA ILE A 175 -20.26 -9.87 0.66
C ILE A 175 -19.32 -11.06 0.47
N GLY A 176 -19.88 -12.19 0.09
CA GLY A 176 -19.14 -13.41 -0.20
C GLY A 176 -19.74 -14.17 -1.37
N PRO A 177 -19.01 -15.14 -1.93
CA PRO A 177 -19.54 -15.94 -3.03
C PRO A 177 -20.76 -16.72 -2.59
N ALA A 178 -21.77 -16.75 -3.47
CA ALA A 178 -22.95 -17.59 -3.26
C ALA A 178 -22.58 -19.06 -3.48
N ASN A 179 -22.88 -19.90 -2.51
CA ASN A 179 -22.73 -21.34 -2.62
C ASN A 179 -23.88 -21.96 -3.43
#